data_4331ac7ada560957e331468662b04d23
#
_entry.id   4331ac7ada560957e331468662b04d23
#
_cell.length_a   1.000
_cell.length_b   1.000
_cell.length_c   1.000
_cell.angle_alpha   90.00
_cell.angle_beta   90.00
_cell.angle_gamma   90.00
#
_symmetry.space_group_name_H-M   'P 1'
#
loop_
_entity.id
_entity.type
_entity.pdbx_description
1 polymer ?
#
loop_
_entity_poly.entity_id
_entity_poly.type
_entity_poly.pdbx_seq_one_letter_code
_entity_poly.pdbx_strand_id
1 'polypeptide(L)'
;MEQDNSYPLLTNIDTPVDLRKLKLEQLPEVCTELRQKIIDELSCNPGHFASSLGVIELTVALHYVFNTPYDRIVWDVGHQAYGHKILTGRRDAFHTNRKLNGIRPFPSPKESEYDTFTCGHASNSISAALGMAVAAKHKGEDRSEERRVGKEC
;
A
#
# COMPACT_ATOMS: atom_id res chain seq x y z
N MET A 1 1.78 -16.35 -23.49
CA MET A 1 1.23 -15.77 -22.26
C MET A 1 0.21 -14.75 -22.73
N GLU A 2 -1.08 -15.06 -22.65
CA GLU A 2 -2.12 -14.05 -22.87
C GLU A 2 -1.94 -12.99 -21.81
N GLN A 3 -1.76 -11.74 -22.24
CA GLN A 3 -1.79 -10.60 -21.34
C GLN A 3 -3.21 -10.57 -20.73
N ASP A 4 -3.30 -10.74 -19.42
CA ASP A 4 -4.55 -10.56 -18.70
C ASP A 4 -5.00 -9.11 -18.88
N ASN A 5 -5.90 -8.89 -19.84
CA ASN A 5 -6.37 -7.57 -20.23
C ASN A 5 -7.47 -7.05 -19.27
N SER A 6 -7.64 -7.71 -18.13
CA SER A 6 -8.68 -7.37 -17.14
C SER A 6 -8.35 -6.08 -16.39
N TYR A 7 -7.07 -5.67 -16.34
CA TYR A 7 -6.59 -4.52 -15.56
C TYR A 7 -5.59 -3.69 -16.40
N PRO A 8 -6.04 -3.00 -17.46
CA PRO A 8 -5.16 -2.37 -18.45
C PRO A 8 -4.22 -1.30 -17.87
N LEU A 9 -4.63 -0.54 -16.86
CA LEU A 9 -3.76 0.43 -16.19
C LEU A 9 -2.90 -0.23 -15.12
N LEU A 10 -3.51 -1.03 -14.24
CA LEU A 10 -2.84 -1.66 -13.10
C LEU A 10 -1.73 -2.62 -13.52
N THR A 11 -1.89 -3.30 -14.66
CA THR A 11 -0.87 -4.20 -15.21
C THR A 11 0.45 -3.47 -15.53
N ASN A 12 0.40 -2.17 -15.80
CA ASN A 12 1.56 -1.33 -16.09
C ASN A 12 2.10 -0.59 -14.86
N ILE A 13 1.56 -0.86 -13.67
CA ILE A 13 1.99 -0.23 -12.42
C ILE A 13 2.72 -1.28 -11.59
N ASP A 14 4.03 -1.33 -11.68
CA ASP A 14 4.84 -2.20 -10.83
C ASP A 14 5.18 -1.52 -9.49
N THR A 15 5.41 -0.21 -9.53
CA THR A 15 5.79 0.58 -8.36
C THR A 15 5.03 1.91 -8.32
N PRO A 16 5.05 2.62 -7.19
CA PRO A 16 4.48 3.97 -7.09
C PRO A 16 5.08 4.97 -8.10
N VAL A 17 6.29 4.71 -8.60
CA VAL A 17 6.90 5.54 -9.66
C VAL A 17 6.08 5.47 -10.94
N ASP A 18 5.56 4.28 -11.28
CA ASP A 18 4.73 4.10 -12.48
C ASP A 18 3.35 4.73 -12.29
N LEU A 19 2.77 4.58 -11.10
CA LEU A 19 1.51 5.23 -10.75
C LEU A 19 1.59 6.75 -10.93
N ARG A 20 2.69 7.39 -10.50
CA ARG A 20 2.90 8.84 -10.62
C ARG A 20 3.10 9.34 -12.04
N LYS A 21 3.32 8.47 -13.02
CA LYS A 21 3.38 8.83 -14.45
C LYS A 21 1.98 9.01 -15.08
N LEU A 22 0.94 8.49 -14.43
CA LEU A 22 -0.42 8.60 -14.90
C LEU A 22 -0.98 10.02 -14.72
N LYS A 23 -1.93 10.38 -15.56
CA LYS A 23 -2.70 11.62 -15.38
C LYS A 23 -3.70 11.45 -14.25
N LEU A 24 -4.04 12.56 -13.59
CA LEU A 24 -4.98 12.58 -12.46
C LEU A 24 -6.34 11.95 -12.82
N GLU A 25 -6.79 12.18 -14.06
CA GLU A 25 -8.06 11.67 -14.57
C GLU A 25 -8.10 10.14 -14.71
N GLN A 26 -6.93 9.48 -14.70
CA GLN A 26 -6.83 8.01 -14.80
C GLN A 26 -6.88 7.33 -13.42
N LEU A 27 -6.69 8.07 -12.33
CA LEU A 27 -6.64 7.48 -10.99
C LEU A 27 -7.96 6.81 -10.56
N PRO A 28 -9.15 7.34 -10.89
CA PRO A 28 -10.40 6.62 -10.61
C PRO A 28 -10.48 5.23 -11.27
N GLU A 29 -9.95 5.10 -12.48
CA GLU A 29 -9.88 3.80 -13.17
C GLU A 29 -8.91 2.87 -12.47
N VAL A 30 -7.73 3.35 -12.07
CA VAL A 30 -6.77 2.56 -11.25
C VAL A 30 -7.44 2.09 -9.96
N CYS A 31 -8.23 2.93 -9.30
CA CYS A 31 -8.98 2.53 -8.09
C CYS A 31 -9.98 1.42 -8.40
N THR A 32 -10.67 1.50 -9.53
CA THR A 32 -11.63 0.49 -9.98
C THR A 32 -10.94 -0.85 -10.25
N GLU A 33 -9.84 -0.84 -11.00
CA GLU A 33 -9.06 -2.03 -11.31
C GLU A 33 -8.43 -2.65 -10.06
N LEU A 34 -7.86 -1.83 -9.18
CA LEU A 34 -7.27 -2.27 -7.91
C LEU A 34 -8.31 -2.93 -7.00
N ARG A 35 -9.51 -2.36 -6.94
CA ARG A 35 -10.65 -2.92 -6.20
C ARG A 35 -11.04 -4.27 -6.78
N GLN A 36 -11.20 -4.35 -8.09
CA GLN A 36 -11.57 -5.59 -8.77
C GLN A 36 -10.50 -6.67 -8.58
N LYS A 37 -9.22 -6.33 -8.72
CA LYS A 37 -8.09 -7.25 -8.48
C LYS A 37 -8.14 -7.85 -7.07
N ILE A 38 -8.42 -7.03 -6.04
CA ILE A 38 -8.54 -7.51 -4.66
C ILE A 38 -9.76 -8.44 -4.51
N ILE A 39 -10.89 -8.10 -5.14
CA ILE A 39 -12.10 -8.93 -5.11
C ILE A 39 -11.83 -10.30 -5.73
N ASP A 40 -11.22 -10.33 -6.91
CA ASP A 40 -10.95 -11.56 -7.65
C ASP A 40 -9.97 -12.47 -6.88
N GLU A 41 -8.92 -11.91 -6.31
CA GLU A 41 -7.97 -12.67 -5.50
C GLU A 41 -8.61 -13.22 -4.21
N LEU A 42 -9.39 -12.41 -3.51
CA LEU A 42 -10.03 -12.83 -2.27
C LEU A 42 -11.23 -13.76 -2.49
N SER A 43 -11.77 -13.84 -3.68
CA SER A 43 -12.77 -14.85 -4.05
C SER A 43 -12.22 -16.27 -3.97
N CYS A 44 -10.91 -16.43 -4.20
CA CYS A 44 -10.20 -17.71 -4.21
C CYS A 44 -9.31 -17.92 -2.96
N ASN A 45 -8.92 -16.84 -2.28
CA ASN A 45 -8.01 -16.88 -1.14
C ASN A 45 -8.60 -16.14 0.06
N PRO A 46 -8.54 -16.69 1.28
CA PRO A 46 -9.07 -16.02 2.46
C PRO A 46 -8.27 -14.75 2.79
N GLY A 47 -8.97 -13.67 3.16
CA GLY A 47 -8.35 -12.41 3.50
C GLY A 47 -9.29 -11.38 4.11
N HIS A 48 -8.76 -10.20 4.41
CA HIS A 48 -9.52 -9.07 4.94
C HIS A 48 -10.13 -8.27 3.78
N PHE A 49 -11.42 -8.45 3.56
CA PHE A 49 -12.12 -7.90 2.41
C PHE A 49 -12.50 -6.41 2.60
N ALA A 50 -13.39 -6.14 3.56
CA ALA A 50 -13.98 -4.81 3.73
C ALA A 50 -12.94 -3.73 4.09
N SER A 51 -11.99 -4.03 4.96
CA SER A 51 -10.96 -3.09 5.39
C SER A 51 -10.03 -2.64 4.25
N SER A 52 -9.70 -3.54 3.33
CA SER A 52 -8.90 -3.20 2.16
C SER A 52 -9.69 -2.42 1.11
N LEU A 53 -10.96 -2.79 0.87
CA LEU A 53 -11.80 -2.11 -0.11
C LEU A 53 -12.18 -0.67 0.33
N GLY A 54 -12.28 -0.44 1.64
CA GLY A 54 -12.63 0.88 2.19
C GLY A 54 -11.54 1.94 2.08
N VAL A 55 -10.31 1.57 1.71
CA VAL A 55 -9.17 2.49 1.65
C VAL A 55 -8.46 2.52 0.28
N ILE A 56 -9.12 2.05 -0.76
CA ILE A 56 -8.53 1.99 -2.11
C ILE A 56 -8.13 3.37 -2.60
N GLU A 57 -9.07 4.33 -2.60
CA GLU A 57 -8.84 5.69 -3.07
C GLU A 57 -7.75 6.39 -2.25
N LEU A 58 -7.78 6.20 -0.93
CA LEU A 58 -6.75 6.72 -0.04
C LEU A 58 -5.38 6.11 -0.37
N THR A 59 -5.31 4.81 -0.59
CA THR A 59 -4.06 4.12 -0.92
C THR A 59 -3.46 4.63 -2.23
N VAL A 60 -4.28 4.76 -3.27
CA VAL A 60 -3.86 5.30 -4.58
C VAL A 60 -3.39 6.75 -4.43
N ALA A 61 -4.17 7.58 -3.73
CA ALA A 61 -3.82 8.98 -3.50
C ALA A 61 -2.50 9.14 -2.74
N LEU A 62 -2.28 8.34 -1.69
CA LEU A 62 -1.04 8.35 -0.91
C LEU A 62 0.19 8.03 -1.78
N HIS A 63 0.11 6.96 -2.58
CA HIS A 63 1.22 6.55 -3.44
C HIS A 63 1.42 7.47 -4.65
N TYR A 64 0.38 8.20 -5.04
CA TYR A 64 0.47 9.20 -6.10
C TYR A 64 1.13 10.50 -5.62
N VAL A 65 0.75 10.98 -4.43
CA VAL A 65 1.20 12.27 -3.89
C VAL A 65 2.56 12.17 -3.22
N PHE A 66 2.79 11.12 -2.43
CA PHE A 66 4.00 10.96 -1.63
C PHE A 66 5.08 10.16 -2.36
N ASN A 67 6.34 10.57 -2.20
CA ASN A 67 7.49 9.91 -2.79
C ASN A 67 7.94 8.71 -1.97
N THR A 68 7.10 7.65 -1.94
CA THR A 68 7.46 6.39 -1.28
C THR A 68 8.54 5.64 -2.07
N PRO A 69 9.49 4.95 -1.41
CA PRO A 69 9.58 4.67 0.03
C PRO A 69 10.32 5.77 0.84
N TYR A 70 10.79 6.86 0.21
CA TYR A 70 11.42 7.96 0.93
C TYR A 70 10.44 8.57 1.95
N ASP A 71 9.25 8.94 1.50
CA ASP A 71 8.12 9.27 2.38
C ASP A 71 7.55 7.96 2.96
N ARG A 72 7.46 7.88 4.28
CA ARG A 72 7.09 6.65 4.97
C ARG A 72 5.59 6.59 5.25
N ILE A 73 4.96 5.52 4.80
CA ILE A 73 3.57 5.21 5.15
C ILE A 73 3.58 4.14 6.24
N VAL A 74 2.87 4.39 7.34
CA VAL A 74 2.70 3.44 8.44
C VAL A 74 1.22 3.04 8.50
N TRP A 75 0.95 1.78 8.20
CA TRP A 75 -0.40 1.22 8.24
C TRP A 75 -0.75 0.78 9.66
N ASP A 76 -1.93 1.20 10.16
CA ASP A 76 -2.41 0.73 11.46
C ASP A 76 -3.02 -0.67 11.32
N VAL A 77 -2.48 -1.64 12.04
CA VAL A 77 -2.71 -3.10 11.95
C VAL A 77 -2.24 -3.75 10.64
N GLY A 78 -2.44 -3.15 9.48
CA GLY A 78 -1.96 -3.64 8.19
C GLY A 78 -2.91 -4.57 7.42
N HIS A 79 -4.08 -4.96 7.95
CA HIS A 79 -5.07 -5.75 7.22
C HIS A 79 -5.76 -4.96 6.10
N GLN A 80 -5.61 -3.65 6.08
CA GLN A 80 -6.08 -2.71 5.06
C GLN A 80 -5.02 -2.45 3.97
N ALA A 81 -3.84 -3.07 4.03
CA ALA A 81 -2.70 -2.74 3.19
C ALA A 81 -2.60 -3.58 1.90
N TYR A 82 -3.67 -4.21 1.43
CA TYR A 82 -3.60 -5.04 0.22
C TYR A 82 -3.35 -4.20 -1.03
N GLY A 83 -4.04 -3.07 -1.17
CA GLY A 83 -3.78 -2.13 -2.25
C GLY A 83 -2.34 -1.61 -2.24
N HIS A 84 -1.81 -1.29 -1.05
CA HIS A 84 -0.41 -0.92 -0.89
C HIS A 84 0.54 -2.00 -1.41
N LYS A 85 0.32 -3.27 -1.05
CA LYS A 85 1.16 -4.38 -1.53
C LYS A 85 1.14 -4.52 -3.06
N ILE A 86 -0.05 -4.42 -3.65
CA ILE A 86 -0.23 -4.52 -5.10
C ILE A 86 0.50 -3.38 -5.82
N LEU A 87 0.41 -2.14 -5.31
CA LEU A 87 1.05 -0.97 -5.91
C LEU A 87 2.56 -0.86 -5.62
N THR A 88 3.12 -1.75 -4.82
CA THR A 88 4.52 -1.72 -4.39
C THR A 88 5.28 -3.01 -4.74
N GLY A 89 5.11 -3.50 -5.95
CA GLY A 89 5.88 -4.59 -6.53
C GLY A 89 5.41 -6.00 -6.21
N ARG A 90 4.27 -6.15 -5.52
CA ARG A 90 3.76 -7.47 -5.12
C ARG A 90 2.46 -7.87 -5.82
N ARG A 91 2.10 -7.15 -6.90
CA ARG A 91 0.88 -7.43 -7.69
C ARG A 91 0.82 -8.89 -8.17
N ASP A 92 1.88 -9.35 -8.81
CA ASP A 92 1.91 -10.68 -9.43
C ASP A 92 2.05 -11.79 -8.39
N ALA A 93 2.66 -11.49 -7.24
CA ALA A 93 2.79 -12.42 -6.12
C ALA A 93 1.56 -12.39 -5.18
N PHE A 94 0.60 -11.49 -5.40
CA PHE A 94 -0.50 -11.27 -4.44
C PHE A 94 -1.38 -12.50 -4.25
N HIS A 95 -1.49 -13.36 -5.26
CA HIS A 95 -2.16 -14.67 -5.18
C HIS A 95 -1.56 -15.61 -4.11
N THR A 96 -0.35 -15.34 -3.63
CA THR A 96 0.33 -16.09 -2.56
C THR A 96 0.13 -15.48 -1.18
N ASN A 97 -0.64 -14.39 -1.06
CA ASN A 97 -0.87 -13.71 0.21
C ASN A 97 -1.44 -14.66 1.26
N ARG A 98 -0.84 -14.71 2.45
CA ARG A 98 -1.20 -15.61 3.57
C ARG A 98 -0.94 -17.10 3.33
N LYS A 99 -0.32 -17.50 2.23
CA LYS A 99 0.06 -18.89 1.97
C LYS A 99 1.45 -19.18 2.52
N LEU A 100 1.72 -20.44 2.76
CA LEU A 100 3.06 -20.90 3.15
C LEU A 100 4.07 -20.54 2.05
N ASN A 101 5.19 -19.93 2.42
CA ASN A 101 6.21 -19.39 1.51
C ASN A 101 5.73 -18.30 0.55
N GLY A 102 4.52 -17.77 0.76
CA GLY A 102 3.98 -16.63 0.04
C GLY A 102 4.27 -15.29 0.74
N ILE A 103 3.68 -14.23 0.20
CA ILE A 103 3.80 -12.91 0.82
C ILE A 103 3.06 -12.86 2.17
N ARG A 104 3.58 -12.04 3.07
CA ARG A 104 3.05 -11.89 4.43
C ARG A 104 1.66 -11.24 4.41
N PRO A 105 0.79 -11.57 5.38
CA PRO A 105 -0.55 -10.96 5.46
C PRO A 105 -0.51 -9.45 5.75
N PHE A 106 0.50 -9.00 6.50
CA PHE A 106 0.71 -7.62 6.90
C PHE A 106 2.00 -7.04 6.29
N PRO A 107 2.12 -5.70 6.18
CA PRO A 107 3.37 -5.07 5.80
C PRO A 107 4.54 -5.53 6.66
N SER A 108 5.69 -5.73 6.06
CA SER A 108 6.91 -6.15 6.74
C SER A 108 8.15 -5.56 6.07
N PRO A 109 8.99 -4.80 6.81
CA PRO A 109 10.25 -4.28 6.28
C PRO A 109 11.23 -5.36 5.79
N LYS A 110 10.98 -6.62 6.14
CA LYS A 110 11.76 -7.77 5.62
C LYS A 110 11.24 -8.26 4.26
N GLU A 111 10.09 -7.79 3.82
CA GLU A 111 9.46 -8.20 2.56
C GLU A 111 9.62 -7.14 1.48
N SER A 112 9.50 -5.86 1.85
CA SER A 112 9.57 -4.75 0.90
C SER A 112 10.12 -3.49 1.57
N GLU A 113 10.90 -2.72 0.82
CA GLU A 113 11.38 -1.40 1.23
C GLU A 113 10.24 -0.38 1.44
N TYR A 114 9.10 -0.60 0.82
CA TYR A 114 7.91 0.22 0.99
C TYR A 114 7.18 -0.05 2.31
N ASP A 115 7.46 -1.16 2.96
CA ASP A 115 6.84 -1.54 4.22
C ASP A 115 7.63 -0.95 5.40
N THR A 116 7.22 0.21 5.87
CA THR A 116 7.95 0.97 6.90
C THR A 116 7.96 0.30 8.26
N PHE A 117 6.87 -0.37 8.62
CA PHE A 117 6.66 -0.94 9.96
C PHE A 117 5.70 -2.12 9.93
N THR A 118 5.96 -3.14 10.75
CA THR A 118 5.03 -4.26 10.95
C THR A 118 4.16 -3.97 12.16
N CYS A 119 2.87 -3.69 11.94
CA CYS A 119 1.91 -3.40 12.98
C CYS A 119 0.85 -4.51 13.04
N GLY A 120 0.80 -5.24 14.16
CA GLY A 120 -0.18 -6.31 14.42
C GLY A 120 -1.31 -5.90 15.38
N HIS A 121 -1.16 -4.77 16.08
CA HIS A 121 -2.13 -4.25 17.04
C HIS A 121 -2.53 -2.82 16.66
N ALA A 122 -3.79 -2.48 16.91
CA ALA A 122 -4.31 -1.15 16.65
C ALA A 122 -3.58 -0.07 17.48
N SER A 123 -3.47 1.12 16.93
CA SER A 123 -2.88 2.31 17.52
C SER A 123 -1.34 2.31 17.69
N ASN A 124 -0.64 1.22 17.40
CA ASN A 124 0.82 1.18 17.44
C ASN A 124 1.46 2.05 16.35
N SER A 125 0.75 2.27 15.25
CA SER A 125 1.19 3.11 14.13
C SER A 125 1.47 4.55 14.55
N ILE A 126 0.69 5.12 15.47
CA ILE A 126 0.86 6.49 15.98
C ILE A 126 2.21 6.64 16.65
N SER A 127 2.53 5.75 17.62
CA SER A 127 3.81 5.79 18.34
C SER A 127 4.99 5.52 17.40
N ALA A 128 4.84 4.56 16.48
CA ALA A 128 5.86 4.26 15.48
C ALA A 128 6.15 5.45 14.56
N ALA A 129 5.10 6.06 14.00
CA ALA A 129 5.23 7.22 13.13
C ALA A 129 5.83 8.43 13.85
N LEU A 130 5.40 8.70 15.10
CA LEU A 130 5.98 9.76 15.91
C LEU A 130 7.48 9.53 16.18
N GLY A 131 7.86 8.32 16.57
CA GLY A 131 9.27 7.97 16.77
C GLY A 131 10.11 8.15 15.51
N MET A 132 9.58 7.78 14.35
CA MET A 132 10.26 7.97 13.06
C MET A 132 10.39 9.47 12.72
N ALA A 133 9.35 10.27 12.94
CA ALA A 133 9.39 11.72 12.70
C ALA A 133 10.41 12.41 13.59
N VAL A 134 10.45 12.09 14.88
CA VAL A 134 11.46 12.61 15.82
C VAL A 134 12.86 12.22 15.40
N ALA A 135 13.08 10.96 15.03
CA ALA A 135 14.38 10.49 14.56
C ALA A 135 14.85 11.19 13.28
N ALA A 136 13.94 11.40 12.33
CA ALA A 136 14.22 12.14 11.08
C ALA A 136 14.64 13.59 11.39
N LYS A 137 13.91 14.27 12.27
CA LYS A 137 14.24 15.64 12.71
C LYS A 137 15.63 15.70 13.36
N HIS A 138 15.97 14.77 14.24
CA HIS A 138 17.30 14.72 14.85
C HIS A 138 18.43 14.47 13.85
N LYS A 139 18.13 13.78 12.75
CA LYS A 139 19.09 13.54 11.66
C LYS A 139 19.18 14.68 10.65
N GLY A 140 18.34 15.71 10.76
CA GLY A 140 18.24 16.79 9.80
C GLY A 140 17.63 16.34 8.46
N GLU A 141 16.88 15.23 8.45
CA GLU A 141 16.17 14.76 7.27
C GLU A 141 14.94 15.66 7.07
N ASP A 142 14.80 16.25 5.87
CA ASP A 142 13.61 17.03 5.50
C ASP A 142 12.44 16.08 5.17
N ARG A 143 11.87 15.52 6.22
CA ARG A 143 10.64 14.72 6.17
C ARG A 143 9.56 15.54 6.84
N SER A 144 8.65 16.13 6.07
CA SER A 144 7.65 17.01 6.62
C SER A 144 6.76 16.27 7.62
N GLU A 145 6.74 16.76 8.86
CA GLU A 145 5.83 16.28 9.92
C GLU A 145 4.35 16.51 9.58
N GLU A 146 4.08 17.36 8.60
CA GLU A 146 2.74 17.73 8.14
C GLU A 146 2.06 16.63 7.32
N ARG A 147 2.82 15.64 6.85
CA ARG A 147 2.30 14.51 6.08
C ARG A 147 1.79 13.38 6.99
N ARG A 148 1.07 13.75 8.05
CA ARG A 148 0.41 12.79 8.92
C ARG A 148 -0.89 12.35 8.31
N VAL A 149 -0.84 11.27 7.57
CA VAL A 149 -2.04 10.61 7.09
C VAL A 149 -2.58 9.72 8.20
N GLY A 150 -3.84 9.90 8.57
CA GLY A 150 -4.54 9.08 9.54
C GLY A 150 -4.91 9.79 10.84
N LYS A 151 -4.97 11.12 10.89
CA LYS A 151 -5.38 11.83 12.09
C LYS A 151 -6.90 12.12 12.17
N GLU A 152 -7.65 11.69 11.19
CA GLU A 152 -9.10 11.89 11.16
C GLU A 152 -9.82 10.54 10.93
N CYS A 153 -9.86 9.74 11.94
CA CYS A 153 -10.87 8.70 12.16
C CYS A 153 -11.28 8.75 13.62
#